data_0d64524da669d7fc52fe5e9e176c9454
#
_entry.id   0d64524da669d7fc52fe5e9e176c9454
#
_cell.length_a   1.000
_cell.length_b   1.000
_cell.length_c   1.000
_cell.angle_alpha   90.00
_cell.angle_beta   90.00
_cell.angle_gamma   90.00
#
_symmetry.space_group_name_H-M   'P 1'
#
loop_
_entity.id
_entity.type
_entity.pdbx_description
1 polymer ?
#
loop_
_entity_poly.entity_id
_entity_poly.type
_entity_poly.pdbx_seq_one_letter_code
_entity_poly.pdbx_strand_id
1 'polypeptide(L)'
;MKQQAWIPALALALCGTAQAQSNEELKAKLDQALKTIEDLQSRVQALEQQKPAAAPAPAPAAAPAAGTWGAPVVSVGTRAEDAKTPDADKARVEVYGQVMLDSIYDFKRMDPDWNATLRPSKIPVVCPGSAGCGEDGAWVFSARQSSLGLRSFIPTSFGLVKTDLSFDLFGSDGSTSIHWLSIWAELGMFGVGQTYSNFMDIDVFPNTIDYWGPSGMVFVRNPQLRITPWSKDGASLAFALEAPNSALDTGKISDISPDFGAGFTGWNRLPDLTGSLRYDADWGHVKAAGILRQVGYQNTLTADNKPSGHETGYGLNLTGSLKVAGKDKLVGAFAWGKAIASYMNDGGVDLAPGDGLRAETVQSIGWLAYYNHVWAENWSSAIGFSQHIQDNTAGQTATAFRRGSYGNVNLLYTPWKNVLTGLEFVWGELEQKDGQSATDYRLQFSTKVTF
;
A
#
# COMPACT_ATOMS: atom_id res chain seq x y z
N MET A 1 66.41 7.60 -17.61
CA MET A 1 67.01 6.54 -16.80
C MET A 1 66.01 6.08 -15.75
N LYS A 2 65.46 4.89 -16.01
CA LYS A 2 65.15 3.75 -15.16
C LYS A 2 64.65 4.05 -13.73
N GLN A 3 63.33 3.83 -13.54
CA GLN A 3 62.89 2.81 -12.64
C GLN A 3 61.46 2.39 -12.98
N GLN A 4 61.38 1.15 -13.43
CA GLN A 4 60.14 0.43 -13.75
C GLN A 4 59.76 -0.45 -12.57
N ALA A 5 58.43 -0.58 -12.44
CA ALA A 5 57.69 -1.83 -12.29
C ALA A 5 58.14 -2.83 -11.20
N TRP A 6 57.26 -2.89 -10.19
CA TRP A 6 57.03 -4.13 -9.42
C TRP A 6 55.71 -4.00 -8.66
N ILE A 7 54.56 -4.21 -9.27
CA ILE A 7 53.30 -4.65 -8.64
C ILE A 7 52.36 -5.10 -9.75
N PRO A 8 52.37 -6.37 -10.15
CA PRO A 8 51.08 -7.08 -10.32
C PRO A 8 51.13 -8.61 -10.01
N ALA A 9 51.91 -9.09 -9.10
CA ALA A 9 51.96 -10.53 -8.83
C ALA A 9 51.32 -10.96 -7.50
N LEU A 10 50.83 -10.04 -6.66
CA LEU A 10 50.19 -10.38 -5.38
C LEU A 10 48.65 -10.38 -5.40
N ALA A 11 48.03 -9.86 -6.45
CA ALA A 11 46.58 -9.79 -6.53
C ALA A 11 45.90 -11.08 -7.09
N LEU A 12 46.63 -11.96 -7.74
CA LEU A 12 46.07 -13.20 -8.33
C LEU A 12 46.14 -14.43 -7.39
N ALA A 13 46.91 -14.37 -6.30
CA ALA A 13 47.02 -15.48 -5.36
C ALA A 13 45.97 -15.45 -4.22
N LEU A 14 45.27 -14.31 -4.01
CA LEU A 14 44.26 -14.15 -2.96
C LEU A 14 42.81 -14.42 -3.45
N CYS A 15 42.56 -14.43 -4.76
CA CYS A 15 41.24 -14.77 -5.29
C CYS A 15 40.96 -16.28 -5.42
N GLY A 16 42.00 -17.14 -5.44
CA GLY A 16 41.81 -18.57 -5.61
C GLY A 16 41.39 -19.34 -4.34
N THR A 17 41.76 -18.81 -3.15
CA THR A 17 41.47 -19.51 -1.89
C THR A 17 40.12 -19.13 -1.27
N ALA A 18 39.60 -17.94 -1.53
CA ALA A 18 38.28 -17.52 -1.03
C ALA A 18 37.11 -18.24 -1.75
N GLN A 19 37.29 -18.62 -3.02
CA GLN A 19 36.24 -19.29 -3.81
C GLN A 19 36.13 -20.79 -3.52
N ALA A 20 37.22 -21.44 -3.15
CA ALA A 20 37.21 -22.85 -2.76
C ALA A 20 36.59 -23.08 -1.36
N GLN A 21 36.86 -22.19 -0.41
CA GLN A 21 36.24 -22.26 0.93
C GLN A 21 34.73 -22.01 0.89
N SER A 22 34.24 -21.13 0.01
CA SER A 22 32.80 -20.86 -0.13
C SER A 22 32.00 -22.02 -0.71
N ASN A 23 32.59 -22.82 -1.59
CA ASN A 23 31.93 -23.97 -2.21
C ASN A 23 31.79 -25.17 -1.27
N GLU A 24 32.76 -25.43 -0.40
CA GLU A 24 32.66 -26.48 0.61
C GLU A 24 31.67 -26.14 1.73
N GLU A 25 31.68 -24.88 2.20
CA GLU A 25 30.65 -24.41 3.15
C GLU A 25 29.23 -24.44 2.55
N LEU A 26 29.08 -24.06 1.29
CA LEU A 26 27.79 -24.10 0.61
C LEU A 26 27.31 -25.55 0.44
N LYS A 27 28.21 -26.47 0.14
CA LYS A 27 27.89 -27.89 0.02
C LYS A 27 27.51 -28.49 1.38
N ALA A 28 28.21 -28.15 2.47
CA ALA A 28 27.86 -28.59 3.81
C ALA A 28 26.49 -28.06 4.27
N LYS A 29 26.15 -26.81 3.95
CA LYS A 29 24.82 -26.21 4.23
C LYS A 29 23.72 -26.86 3.38
N LEU A 30 24.01 -27.21 2.13
CA LEU A 30 23.07 -27.93 1.26
C LEU A 30 22.77 -29.34 1.79
N ASP A 31 23.80 -30.08 2.20
CA ASP A 31 23.65 -31.43 2.79
C ASP A 31 22.88 -31.36 4.13
N GLN A 32 23.08 -30.32 4.92
CA GLN A 32 22.31 -30.08 6.15
C GLN A 32 20.86 -29.77 5.86
N ALA A 33 20.57 -28.94 4.84
CA ALA A 33 19.23 -28.62 4.42
C ALA A 33 18.48 -29.86 3.87
N LEU A 34 19.15 -30.71 3.09
CA LEU A 34 18.58 -31.96 2.58
C LEU A 34 18.20 -32.90 3.71
N LYS A 35 19.06 -33.11 4.72
CA LYS A 35 18.73 -33.90 5.91
C LYS A 35 17.52 -33.37 6.67
N THR A 36 17.41 -32.04 6.78
CA THR A 36 16.26 -31.41 7.45
C THR A 36 14.96 -31.63 6.67
N ILE A 37 15.02 -31.60 5.35
CA ILE A 37 13.87 -31.89 4.47
C ILE A 37 13.44 -33.36 4.63
N GLU A 38 14.38 -34.30 4.66
CA GLU A 38 14.08 -35.74 4.86
C GLU A 38 13.45 -36.00 6.24
N ASP A 39 13.95 -35.36 7.31
CA ASP A 39 13.35 -35.46 8.67
C ASP A 39 11.94 -34.88 8.69
N LEU A 40 11.72 -33.73 8.06
CA LEU A 40 10.39 -33.10 7.97
C LEU A 40 9.41 -33.97 7.16
N GLN A 41 9.86 -34.59 6.05
CA GLN A 41 9.01 -35.46 5.27
C GLN A 41 8.60 -36.72 6.05
N SER A 42 9.52 -37.33 6.81
CA SER A 42 9.20 -38.48 7.65
C SER A 42 8.23 -38.12 8.78
N ARG A 43 8.35 -36.94 9.37
CA ARG A 43 7.41 -36.45 10.39
C ARG A 43 6.02 -36.14 9.83
N VAL A 44 5.94 -35.59 8.63
CA VAL A 44 4.66 -35.38 7.93
C VAL A 44 3.98 -36.72 7.64
N GLN A 45 4.70 -37.71 7.14
CA GLN A 45 4.16 -39.06 6.90
C GLN A 45 3.68 -39.72 8.20
N ALA A 46 4.40 -39.58 9.30
CA ALA A 46 3.99 -40.09 10.60
C ALA A 46 2.71 -39.42 11.14
N LEU A 47 2.54 -38.09 10.89
CA LEU A 47 1.33 -37.38 11.26
C LEU A 47 0.13 -37.72 10.37
N GLU A 48 0.34 -37.97 9.09
CA GLU A 48 -0.72 -38.45 8.17
C GLU A 48 -1.25 -39.82 8.53
N GLN A 49 -0.40 -40.73 9.01
CA GLN A 49 -0.79 -42.08 9.48
C GLN A 49 -1.55 -42.04 10.84
N GLN A 50 -1.47 -40.94 11.63
CA GLN A 50 -2.16 -40.80 12.88
C GLN A 50 -3.55 -40.12 12.75
N LYS A 51 -4.02 -39.87 11.53
CA LYS A 51 -5.31 -39.21 11.29
C LYS A 51 -6.48 -40.18 11.55
N PRO A 52 -7.37 -39.93 12.51
CA PRO A 52 -8.58 -40.73 12.71
C PRO A 52 -9.52 -40.62 11.49
N ALA A 53 -10.22 -41.72 11.18
CA ALA A 53 -11.19 -41.77 10.07
C ALA A 53 -12.26 -40.64 10.20
N ALA A 54 -12.50 -39.97 9.09
CA ALA A 54 -13.40 -38.83 8.99
C ALA A 54 -14.86 -39.19 9.31
N ALA A 55 -15.48 -38.40 10.16
CA ALA A 55 -16.93 -38.37 10.36
C ALA A 55 -17.63 -37.75 9.11
N PRO A 56 -18.89 -38.13 8.80
CA PRO A 56 -19.56 -37.70 7.57
C PRO A 56 -19.79 -36.18 7.55
N ALA A 57 -19.58 -35.58 6.38
CA ALA A 57 -19.65 -34.16 6.11
C ALA A 57 -21.02 -33.54 6.44
N PRO A 58 -21.10 -32.39 7.09
CA PRO A 58 -22.33 -31.62 7.19
C PRO A 58 -22.66 -30.97 5.85
N ALA A 59 -23.97 -30.80 5.62
CA ALA A 59 -24.55 -30.18 4.40
C ALA A 59 -23.94 -28.78 4.10
N PRO A 60 -23.88 -28.40 2.82
CA PRO A 60 -23.20 -27.16 2.42
C PRO A 60 -23.88 -25.94 3.03
N ALA A 61 -23.13 -25.19 3.83
CA ALA A 61 -23.51 -23.88 4.29
C ALA A 61 -23.58 -22.91 3.09
N ALA A 62 -24.60 -22.04 3.10
CA ALA A 62 -24.82 -21.04 2.07
C ALA A 62 -23.53 -20.26 1.75
N ALA A 63 -23.28 -20.06 0.45
CA ALA A 63 -22.10 -19.36 -0.04
C ALA A 63 -21.98 -17.97 0.59
N PRO A 64 -20.82 -17.56 1.11
CA PRO A 64 -20.62 -16.21 1.55
C PRO A 64 -20.72 -15.26 0.34
N ALA A 65 -21.38 -14.14 0.55
CA ALA A 65 -21.55 -13.06 -0.44
C ALA A 65 -20.20 -12.75 -1.11
N ALA A 66 -20.25 -12.50 -2.44
CA ALA A 66 -19.09 -12.16 -3.26
C ALA A 66 -18.24 -11.10 -2.56
N GLY A 67 -17.03 -11.51 -2.14
CA GLY A 67 -16.11 -10.65 -1.43
C GLY A 67 -15.59 -9.55 -2.37
N THR A 68 -15.49 -8.38 -1.85
CA THR A 68 -14.79 -7.24 -2.47
C THR A 68 -13.35 -7.65 -2.78
N TRP A 69 -13.02 -7.67 -4.06
CA TRP A 69 -11.68 -7.90 -4.57
C TRP A 69 -10.91 -6.59 -4.46
N GLY A 70 -9.72 -6.58 -3.89
CA GLY A 70 -8.91 -5.38 -3.93
C GLY A 70 -8.09 -5.05 -2.69
N ALA A 71 -8.37 -5.65 -1.57
CA ALA A 71 -7.44 -5.65 -0.43
C ALA A 71 -7.59 -6.98 0.27
N PRO A 72 -6.54 -7.49 0.91
CA PRO A 72 -6.76 -8.55 1.88
C PRO A 72 -7.81 -8.02 2.85
N VAL A 73 -8.96 -8.69 2.95
CA VAL A 73 -10.04 -8.31 3.86
C VAL A 73 -9.50 -8.44 5.29
N VAL A 74 -8.87 -7.40 5.76
CA VAL A 74 -8.66 -7.17 7.17
C VAL A 74 -9.80 -6.27 7.60
N SER A 75 -11.00 -6.83 7.73
CA SER A 75 -11.99 -6.21 8.58
C SER A 75 -11.47 -6.39 10.01
N VAL A 76 -10.69 -5.43 10.46
CA VAL A 76 -10.36 -5.28 11.86
C VAL A 76 -11.60 -4.71 12.55
N GLY A 77 -12.57 -5.58 12.74
CA GLY A 77 -13.76 -5.35 13.50
C GLY A 77 -14.07 -6.68 14.20
N THR A 78 -14.42 -6.64 15.45
CA THR A 78 -14.95 -7.78 16.18
C THR A 78 -16.20 -8.31 15.47
N ARG A 79 -16.04 -9.17 14.47
CA ARG A 79 -17.17 -9.93 13.95
C ARG A 79 -17.58 -10.94 15.01
N ALA A 80 -18.85 -10.92 15.36
CA ALA A 80 -19.47 -11.91 16.27
C ALA A 80 -19.29 -13.37 15.79
N GLU A 81 -18.85 -13.59 14.56
CA GLU A 81 -18.54 -14.89 13.95
C GLU A 81 -17.29 -15.54 14.53
N ASP A 82 -16.30 -14.75 14.97
CA ASP A 82 -15.08 -15.27 15.59
C ASP A 82 -15.32 -15.90 16.99
N ALA A 83 -16.44 -15.56 17.64
CA ALA A 83 -16.81 -16.07 18.95
C ALA A 83 -17.52 -17.43 18.92
N LYS A 84 -17.89 -17.96 17.74
CA LYS A 84 -18.69 -19.20 17.58
C LYS A 84 -17.91 -20.37 17.00
N THR A 85 -16.58 -20.30 16.89
CA THR A 85 -15.78 -21.45 16.46
C THR A 85 -15.65 -22.48 17.57
N PRO A 86 -15.74 -23.79 17.28
CA PRO A 86 -15.69 -24.87 18.28
C PRO A 86 -14.41 -24.94 19.15
N ASP A 87 -13.38 -24.17 18.82
CA ASP A 87 -12.09 -24.11 19.51
C ASP A 87 -11.74 -22.67 19.99
N ALA A 88 -12.73 -21.88 20.41
CA ALA A 88 -12.51 -20.51 20.89
C ALA A 88 -11.51 -20.40 22.07
N ASP A 89 -11.29 -21.48 22.79
CA ASP A 89 -10.39 -21.55 23.95
C ASP A 89 -8.95 -21.96 23.58
N LYS A 90 -8.67 -22.24 22.29
CA LYS A 90 -7.33 -22.63 21.82
C LYS A 90 -6.71 -21.54 20.98
N ALA A 91 -5.40 -21.32 21.20
CA ALA A 91 -4.63 -20.47 20.30
C ALA A 91 -4.60 -21.10 18.90
N ARG A 92 -4.84 -20.28 17.86
CA ARG A 92 -4.72 -20.70 16.46
C ARG A 92 -3.90 -19.70 15.68
N VAL A 93 -3.23 -20.20 14.63
CA VAL A 93 -2.50 -19.41 13.65
C VAL A 93 -3.03 -19.75 12.27
N GLU A 94 -3.27 -18.75 11.47
CA GLU A 94 -3.71 -18.87 10.10
C GLU A 94 -2.62 -18.31 9.18
N VAL A 95 -2.23 -19.08 8.17
CA VAL A 95 -1.38 -18.61 7.06
C VAL A 95 -2.31 -18.24 5.92
N TYR A 96 -2.10 -17.06 5.35
CA TYR A 96 -2.89 -16.58 4.23
C TYR A 96 -2.01 -15.81 3.25
N GLY A 97 -2.48 -15.65 2.03
CA GLY A 97 -1.71 -14.91 1.04
C GLY A 97 -2.26 -15.06 -0.36
N GLN A 98 -1.46 -14.59 -1.29
CA GLN A 98 -1.74 -14.74 -2.71
C GLN A 98 -0.46 -14.82 -3.52
N VAL A 99 -0.51 -15.61 -4.60
CA VAL A 99 0.43 -15.52 -5.71
C VAL A 99 -0.27 -14.81 -6.84
N MET A 100 0.35 -13.77 -7.37
CA MET A 100 -0.21 -12.98 -8.47
C MET A 100 0.85 -12.75 -9.54
N LEU A 101 0.45 -12.91 -10.79
CA LEU A 101 1.26 -12.56 -11.96
C LEU A 101 0.48 -11.56 -12.81
N ASP A 102 1.14 -10.45 -13.07
CA ASP A 102 0.67 -9.38 -13.94
C ASP A 102 1.43 -9.42 -15.26
N SER A 103 0.70 -9.27 -16.37
CA SER A 103 1.22 -9.05 -17.72
C SER A 103 0.64 -7.74 -18.20
N ILE A 104 1.47 -6.72 -18.31
CA ILE A 104 1.10 -5.34 -18.56
C ILE A 104 1.68 -4.92 -19.91
N TYR A 105 0.86 -4.41 -20.81
CA TYR A 105 1.34 -3.68 -21.97
C TYR A 105 1.10 -2.18 -21.76
N ASP A 106 2.19 -1.46 -21.58
CA ASP A 106 2.20 -0.01 -21.45
C ASP A 106 2.28 0.61 -22.84
N PHE A 107 1.30 1.42 -23.24
CA PHE A 107 1.24 2.03 -24.57
C PHE A 107 2.06 3.32 -24.67
N LYS A 108 2.33 3.94 -23.51
CA LYS A 108 3.15 5.12 -23.39
C LYS A 108 4.38 4.79 -22.55
N ARG A 109 4.58 5.51 -21.45
CA ARG A 109 5.72 5.28 -20.58
C ARG A 109 5.44 5.70 -19.14
N MET A 110 5.95 4.92 -18.23
CA MET A 110 5.98 5.19 -16.81
C MET A 110 7.43 5.36 -16.35
N ASP A 111 7.64 5.99 -15.21
CA ASP A 111 8.91 5.92 -14.48
C ASP A 111 9.35 4.44 -14.38
N PRO A 112 10.58 4.07 -14.79
CA PRO A 112 11.04 2.69 -14.83
C PRO A 112 10.92 1.92 -13.51
N ASP A 113 11.08 2.59 -12.37
CA ASP A 113 10.95 1.98 -11.05
C ASP A 113 9.49 1.61 -10.75
N TRP A 114 8.53 2.30 -11.38
CA TRP A 114 7.09 2.14 -11.19
C TRP A 114 6.36 1.47 -12.36
N ASN A 115 7.07 0.85 -13.27
CA ASN A 115 6.52 0.26 -14.50
C ASN A 115 5.47 -0.86 -14.27
N ALA A 116 5.45 -1.48 -13.08
CA ALA A 116 4.51 -2.57 -12.76
C ALA A 116 3.16 -2.09 -12.18
N THR A 117 2.91 -0.78 -12.12
CA THR A 117 1.63 -0.19 -11.71
C THR A 117 1.49 1.21 -12.32
N LEU A 118 0.27 1.74 -12.40
CA LEU A 118 0.05 3.10 -12.88
C LEU A 118 -0.04 4.07 -11.70
N ARG A 119 0.93 5.00 -11.63
CA ARG A 119 0.98 6.11 -10.68
C ARG A 119 0.99 7.44 -11.42
N PRO A 120 -0.09 8.21 -11.44
CA PRO A 120 -0.12 9.50 -12.13
C PRO A 120 1.05 10.43 -11.79
N SER A 121 1.46 10.48 -10.51
CA SER A 121 2.61 11.31 -10.09
C SER A 121 3.96 10.88 -10.65
N LYS A 122 4.04 9.71 -11.28
CA LYS A 122 5.24 9.10 -11.86
C LYS A 122 5.24 9.07 -13.39
N ILE A 123 4.24 9.67 -14.02
CA ILE A 123 4.20 9.83 -15.48
C ILE A 123 5.18 10.96 -15.86
N PRO A 124 6.18 10.71 -16.72
CA PRO A 124 7.16 11.73 -17.09
C PRO A 124 6.54 12.78 -18.04
N VAL A 125 6.46 14.04 -17.61
CA VAL A 125 5.82 15.13 -18.37
C VAL A 125 6.74 15.69 -19.48
N VAL A 126 8.06 15.67 -19.26
CA VAL A 126 9.03 16.26 -20.20
C VAL A 126 9.39 15.37 -21.40
N CYS A 127 8.77 14.21 -21.54
CA CYS A 127 8.96 13.28 -22.65
C CYS A 127 7.90 13.50 -23.76
N PRO A 128 8.20 13.20 -25.03
CA PRO A 128 9.49 12.79 -25.58
C PRO A 128 10.45 13.98 -25.77
N GLY A 129 11.74 13.70 -25.95
CA GLY A 129 12.75 14.69 -26.33
C GLY A 129 13.77 15.01 -25.25
N SER A 130 13.61 14.53 -24.02
CA SER A 130 14.59 14.64 -22.95
C SER A 130 15.39 13.35 -22.78
N ALA A 131 16.65 13.45 -22.37
CA ALA A 131 17.47 12.30 -22.05
C ALA A 131 16.84 11.49 -20.90
N GLY A 132 16.85 10.17 -20.99
CA GLY A 132 16.30 9.27 -19.96
C GLY A 132 14.81 8.97 -20.11
N CYS A 133 14.12 9.52 -21.11
CA CYS A 133 12.69 9.27 -21.31
C CYS A 133 12.34 7.84 -21.74
N GLY A 134 13.24 7.12 -22.41
CA GLY A 134 12.92 5.83 -23.04
C GLY A 134 11.94 5.96 -24.22
N GLU A 135 11.53 4.84 -24.76
CA GLU A 135 10.57 4.74 -25.87
C GLU A 135 9.17 4.41 -25.35
N ASP A 136 8.14 4.76 -26.13
CA ASP A 136 6.76 4.33 -25.89
C ASP A 136 6.58 2.85 -26.23
N GLY A 137 5.73 2.16 -25.47
CA GLY A 137 5.34 0.77 -25.73
C GLY A 137 6.30 -0.25 -25.11
N ALA A 138 5.89 -0.85 -24.00
CA ALA A 138 6.67 -1.86 -23.29
C ALA A 138 5.79 -2.97 -22.70
N TRP A 139 6.30 -4.21 -22.72
CA TRP A 139 5.75 -5.31 -21.95
C TRP A 139 6.44 -5.40 -20.60
N VAL A 140 5.64 -5.49 -19.54
CA VAL A 140 6.11 -5.69 -18.17
C VAL A 140 5.43 -6.93 -17.58
N PHE A 141 6.23 -7.82 -16.98
CA PHE A 141 5.75 -8.94 -16.17
C PHE A 141 6.13 -8.70 -14.73
N SER A 142 5.17 -8.83 -13.81
CA SER A 142 5.40 -8.57 -12.39
C SER A 142 4.70 -9.61 -11.51
N ALA A 143 5.41 -10.10 -10.50
CA ALA A 143 4.85 -10.88 -9.41
C ALA A 143 4.84 -10.08 -8.09
N ARG A 144 5.10 -8.77 -8.12
CA ARG A 144 5.28 -7.90 -6.93
C ARG A 144 4.04 -7.83 -6.05
N GLN A 145 2.83 -8.04 -6.60
CA GLN A 145 1.57 -8.08 -5.85
C GLN A 145 1.37 -9.37 -5.03
N SER A 146 2.28 -10.36 -5.18
CA SER A 146 2.23 -11.57 -4.35
C SER A 146 2.49 -11.21 -2.89
N SER A 147 1.70 -11.80 -1.98
CA SER A 147 1.75 -11.47 -0.56
C SER A 147 1.66 -12.70 0.32
N LEU A 148 2.20 -12.59 1.53
CA LEU A 148 2.12 -13.60 2.58
C LEU A 148 1.74 -12.93 3.89
N GLY A 149 0.88 -13.57 4.67
CA GLY A 149 0.44 -13.11 5.97
C GLY A 149 0.24 -14.24 6.97
N LEU A 150 0.36 -13.89 8.24
CA LEU A 150 0.10 -14.73 9.40
C LEU A 150 -0.89 -14.01 10.31
N ARG A 151 -2.00 -14.65 10.64
CA ARG A 151 -2.91 -14.21 11.69
C ARG A 151 -2.81 -15.14 12.89
N SER A 152 -2.82 -14.58 14.09
CA SER A 152 -2.99 -15.37 15.29
C SER A 152 -4.18 -14.90 16.12
N PHE A 153 -4.79 -15.85 16.81
CA PHE A 153 -5.90 -15.65 17.73
C PHE A 153 -5.52 -16.36 19.02
N ILE A 154 -5.23 -15.60 20.06
CA ILE A 154 -4.66 -16.11 21.31
C ILE A 154 -5.62 -15.77 22.45
N PRO A 155 -6.40 -16.73 22.98
CA PRO A 155 -7.24 -16.52 24.16
C PRO A 155 -6.37 -16.18 25.37
N THR A 156 -6.78 -15.15 26.11
CA THR A 156 -6.13 -14.74 27.37
C THR A 156 -7.19 -14.46 28.43
N SER A 157 -6.78 -14.32 29.69
CA SER A 157 -7.67 -13.90 30.78
C SER A 157 -8.27 -12.49 30.58
N PHE A 158 -7.69 -11.67 29.67
CA PHE A 158 -8.17 -10.32 29.36
C PHE A 158 -9.00 -10.25 28.09
N GLY A 159 -9.19 -11.38 27.39
CA GLY A 159 -9.90 -11.48 26.11
C GLY A 159 -9.04 -12.10 25.02
N LEU A 160 -9.56 -12.07 23.79
CA LEU A 160 -8.88 -12.60 22.62
C LEU A 160 -7.87 -11.59 22.08
N VAL A 161 -6.57 -11.93 22.12
CA VAL A 161 -5.53 -11.18 21.40
C VAL A 161 -5.55 -11.64 19.95
N LYS A 162 -5.68 -10.70 19.02
CA LYS A 162 -5.57 -10.93 17.58
C LYS A 162 -4.30 -10.28 17.08
N THR A 163 -3.54 -10.97 16.22
CA THR A 163 -2.40 -10.36 15.53
C THR A 163 -2.52 -10.56 14.03
N ASP A 164 -1.94 -9.65 13.27
CA ASP A 164 -1.81 -9.74 11.82
C ASP A 164 -0.42 -9.26 11.41
N LEU A 165 0.33 -10.14 10.76
CA LEU A 165 1.65 -9.87 10.21
C LEU A 165 1.60 -10.20 8.73
N SER A 166 1.76 -9.20 7.85
CA SER A 166 1.69 -9.43 6.40
C SER A 166 2.59 -8.49 5.61
N PHE A 167 3.03 -8.98 4.46
CA PHE A 167 3.84 -8.23 3.52
C PHE A 167 3.51 -8.63 2.07
N ASP A 168 3.86 -7.77 1.12
CA ASP A 168 3.95 -8.06 -0.30
C ASP A 168 5.39 -7.85 -0.82
N LEU A 169 5.58 -7.98 -2.13
CA LEU A 169 6.88 -7.82 -2.77
C LEU A 169 6.98 -6.50 -3.54
N PHE A 170 6.03 -5.59 -3.39
CA PHE A 170 6.02 -4.30 -4.05
C PHE A 170 6.69 -3.24 -3.16
N GLY A 171 8.00 -3.10 -3.29
CA GLY A 171 8.78 -2.16 -2.48
C GLY A 171 8.29 -0.73 -2.54
N SER A 172 8.50 0.03 -1.48
CA SER A 172 8.10 1.44 -1.36
C SER A 172 8.79 2.37 -2.37
N ASP A 173 9.87 1.92 -2.97
CA ASP A 173 10.64 2.56 -4.04
C ASP A 173 10.29 2.02 -5.45
N GLY A 174 9.31 1.11 -5.56
CA GLY A 174 8.94 0.44 -6.78
C GLY A 174 9.75 -0.82 -7.09
N SER A 175 10.81 -1.12 -6.36
CA SER A 175 11.62 -2.33 -6.53
C SER A 175 10.88 -3.61 -6.09
N THR A 176 11.45 -4.77 -6.43
CA THR A 176 10.99 -6.04 -5.87
C THR A 176 11.65 -6.27 -4.51
N SER A 177 10.98 -5.84 -3.45
CA SER A 177 11.48 -5.96 -2.08
C SER A 177 10.31 -6.17 -1.10
N ILE A 178 10.62 -6.63 0.12
CA ILE A 178 9.58 -6.82 1.15
C ILE A 178 9.01 -5.47 1.55
N HIS A 179 7.69 -5.35 1.40
CA HIS A 179 6.91 -4.20 1.84
C HIS A 179 5.91 -4.64 2.91
N TRP A 180 6.11 -4.15 4.14
CA TRP A 180 5.25 -4.50 5.28
C TRP A 180 3.87 -3.85 5.14
N LEU A 181 2.83 -4.67 5.07
CA LEU A 181 1.44 -4.24 4.97
C LEU A 181 0.81 -4.10 6.36
N SER A 182 0.99 -5.12 7.20
CA SER A 182 0.45 -5.15 8.56
C SER A 182 1.50 -5.71 9.53
N ILE A 183 1.64 -5.08 10.68
CA ILE A 183 2.34 -5.54 11.87
C ILE A 183 1.45 -5.08 13.02
N TRP A 184 0.36 -5.81 13.29
CA TRP A 184 -0.73 -5.32 14.11
C TRP A 184 -1.13 -6.29 15.20
N ALA A 185 -1.49 -5.77 16.37
CA ALA A 185 -2.09 -6.53 17.45
C ALA A 185 -3.30 -5.79 18.05
N GLU A 186 -4.33 -6.55 18.43
CA GLU A 186 -5.55 -6.05 19.06
C GLU A 186 -5.89 -6.84 20.33
N LEU A 187 -6.38 -6.13 21.34
CA LEU A 187 -7.02 -6.70 22.52
C LEU A 187 -8.23 -5.84 22.92
N GLY A 188 -9.41 -6.38 22.74
CA GLY A 188 -10.66 -5.65 23.02
C GLY A 188 -10.77 -4.37 22.18
N MET A 189 -10.81 -3.21 22.85
CA MET A 189 -10.90 -1.91 22.19
C MET A 189 -9.55 -1.30 21.80
N PHE A 190 -8.44 -1.91 22.20
CA PHE A 190 -7.10 -1.39 21.96
C PHE A 190 -6.42 -2.09 20.82
N GLY A 191 -5.75 -1.32 19.97
CA GLY A 191 -4.92 -1.80 18.86
C GLY A 191 -3.57 -1.10 18.84
N VAL A 192 -2.51 -1.83 18.46
CA VAL A 192 -1.13 -1.34 18.43
C VAL A 192 -0.35 -1.93 17.27
N GLY A 193 0.51 -1.13 16.67
CA GLY A 193 1.40 -1.53 15.58
C GLY A 193 1.13 -0.77 14.29
N GLN A 194 1.46 -1.36 13.14
CA GLN A 194 1.25 -0.77 11.83
C GLN A 194 0.07 -1.44 11.12
N THR A 195 -0.88 -0.65 10.68
CA THR A 195 -2.00 -1.06 9.83
C THR A 195 -2.56 0.16 9.08
N TYR A 196 -3.67 0.00 8.38
CA TYR A 196 -4.37 1.10 7.74
C TYR A 196 -4.66 2.23 8.72
N SER A 197 -4.38 3.47 8.31
CA SER A 197 -4.69 4.67 9.08
C SER A 197 -6.16 4.71 9.49
N ASN A 198 -6.45 5.24 10.68
CA ASN A 198 -7.83 5.48 11.10
C ASN A 198 -8.51 6.59 10.26
N PHE A 199 -7.72 7.45 9.60
CA PHE A 199 -8.19 8.46 8.65
C PHE A 199 -8.62 7.86 7.30
N MET A 200 -8.17 6.65 6.96
CA MET A 200 -8.45 5.92 5.74
C MET A 200 -9.68 5.00 5.86
N ASP A 201 -10.29 4.65 4.73
CA ASP A 201 -11.32 3.60 4.59
C ASP A 201 -10.96 2.64 3.46
N ILE A 202 -10.54 1.44 3.80
CA ILE A 202 -10.13 0.44 2.80
C ILE A 202 -11.33 -0.14 2.02
N ASP A 203 -12.54 -0.11 2.60
CA ASP A 203 -13.73 -0.75 2.00
C ASP A 203 -14.28 0.03 0.78
N VAL A 204 -13.75 1.22 0.51
CA VAL A 204 -14.02 1.99 -0.72
C VAL A 204 -12.94 1.81 -1.79
N PHE A 205 -11.92 0.96 -1.54
CA PHE A 205 -10.95 0.60 -2.57
C PHE A 205 -11.69 -0.17 -3.68
N PRO A 206 -11.56 0.25 -4.95
CA PRO A 206 -12.33 -0.35 -6.05
C PRO A 206 -11.86 -1.76 -6.38
N ASN A 207 -12.69 -2.49 -7.12
CA ASN A 207 -12.34 -3.82 -7.63
C ASN A 207 -11.43 -3.71 -8.86
N THR A 208 -10.15 -3.39 -8.63
CA THR A 208 -9.10 -3.23 -9.65
C THR A 208 -8.02 -4.31 -9.50
N ILE A 209 -7.33 -4.63 -10.59
CA ILE A 209 -6.14 -5.51 -10.58
C ILE A 209 -4.82 -4.74 -10.69
N ASP A 210 -4.86 -3.43 -10.99
CA ASP A 210 -3.69 -2.56 -10.83
C ASP A 210 -3.36 -2.41 -9.34
N TYR A 211 -2.06 -2.45 -9.01
CA TYR A 211 -1.60 -2.46 -7.61
C TYR A 211 -1.90 -1.15 -6.88
N TRP A 212 -1.63 0.00 -7.54
CA TRP A 212 -1.68 1.29 -6.87
C TRP A 212 -3.11 1.80 -6.69
N GLY A 213 -3.92 1.73 -7.75
CA GLY A 213 -5.31 2.16 -7.72
C GLY A 213 -5.52 3.68 -7.69
N PRO A 214 -6.65 4.15 -7.13
CA PRO A 214 -7.11 5.52 -7.26
C PRO A 214 -6.19 6.56 -6.62
N SER A 215 -5.72 7.56 -7.37
CA SER A 215 -4.81 8.61 -6.88
C SER A 215 -5.43 9.52 -5.82
N GLY A 216 -6.73 9.79 -5.88
CA GLY A 216 -7.45 10.69 -4.96
C GLY A 216 -7.99 10.02 -3.70
N MET A 217 -7.66 8.76 -3.44
CA MET A 217 -8.00 8.06 -2.21
C MET A 217 -7.05 8.42 -1.07
N VAL A 218 -7.55 8.51 0.15
CA VAL A 218 -6.69 8.43 1.34
C VAL A 218 -6.26 6.98 1.49
N PHE A 219 -4.95 6.71 1.34
CA PHE A 219 -4.41 5.36 1.40
C PHE A 219 -3.02 5.35 2.03
N VAL A 220 -2.93 4.99 3.29
CA VAL A 220 -1.66 4.89 4.01
C VAL A 220 -1.76 3.86 5.14
N ARG A 221 -0.64 3.21 5.43
CA ARG A 221 -0.45 2.34 6.60
C ARG A 221 0.58 2.98 7.51
N ASN A 222 0.17 3.28 8.74
CA ASN A 222 1.02 3.93 9.73
C ASN A 222 1.17 3.08 11.00
N PRO A 223 2.35 3.08 11.64
CA PRO A 223 2.45 2.71 13.06
C PRO A 223 1.53 3.58 13.89
N GLN A 224 0.75 2.98 14.79
CA GLN A 224 -0.25 3.70 15.57
C GLN A 224 -0.64 2.99 16.86
N LEU A 225 -1.17 3.77 17.78
CA LEU A 225 -1.97 3.33 18.92
C LEU A 225 -3.42 3.71 18.65
N ARG A 226 -4.32 2.73 18.62
CA ARG A 226 -5.75 2.95 18.33
C ARG A 226 -6.61 2.52 19.50
N ILE A 227 -7.67 3.27 19.76
CA ILE A 227 -8.74 2.91 20.66
C ILE A 227 -10.08 2.99 19.93
N THR A 228 -10.91 1.94 20.08
CA THR A 228 -12.28 1.89 19.57
C THR A 228 -13.23 1.77 20.76
N PRO A 229 -13.51 2.90 21.47
CA PRO A 229 -14.25 2.85 22.74
C PRO A 229 -15.71 2.47 22.57
N TRP A 230 -16.24 2.55 21.38
CA TRP A 230 -17.61 2.20 21.10
C TRP A 230 -17.75 1.51 19.72
N SER A 231 -18.42 0.36 19.73
CA SER A 231 -18.79 -0.40 18.56
C SER A 231 -20.06 -1.18 18.86
N LYS A 232 -21.21 -0.73 18.32
CA LYS A 232 -22.51 -1.33 18.59
C LYS A 232 -23.49 -1.01 17.46
N ASP A 233 -24.36 -1.96 17.13
CA ASP A 233 -25.48 -1.80 16.18
C ASP A 233 -25.03 -1.25 14.81
N GLY A 234 -23.91 -1.75 14.29
CA GLY A 234 -23.31 -1.33 13.03
C GLY A 234 -22.51 -0.02 13.11
N ALA A 235 -22.56 0.72 14.21
CA ALA A 235 -21.81 1.96 14.37
C ALA A 235 -20.55 1.77 15.21
N SER A 236 -19.47 2.49 14.86
CA SER A 236 -18.23 2.45 15.62
C SER A 236 -17.56 3.83 15.65
N LEU A 237 -16.89 4.12 16.78
CA LEU A 237 -16.10 5.33 17.01
C LEU A 237 -14.68 4.90 17.34
N ALA A 238 -13.69 5.45 16.62
CA ALA A 238 -12.28 5.15 16.85
C ALA A 238 -11.43 6.42 16.87
N PHE A 239 -10.38 6.39 17.69
CA PHE A 239 -9.33 7.40 17.73
C PHE A 239 -7.97 6.72 17.63
N ALA A 240 -7.00 7.40 17.01
CA ALA A 240 -5.64 6.90 16.96
C ALA A 240 -4.61 8.02 17.09
N LEU A 241 -3.46 7.67 17.68
CA LEU A 241 -2.22 8.42 17.58
C LEU A 241 -1.35 7.70 16.56
N GLU A 242 -1.07 8.35 15.45
CA GLU A 242 -0.36 7.77 14.30
C GLU A 242 1.04 8.35 14.16
N ALA A 243 1.96 7.57 13.63
CA ALA A 243 3.30 8.03 13.33
C ALA A 243 3.23 9.18 12.31
N PRO A 244 3.80 10.35 12.61
CA PRO A 244 3.75 11.50 11.73
C PRO A 244 4.73 11.34 10.58
N ASN A 245 4.36 11.86 9.41
CA ASN A 245 5.21 11.97 8.24
C ASN A 245 5.11 13.39 7.67
N SER A 246 6.13 13.83 6.91
CA SER A 246 6.13 15.13 6.23
C SER A 246 6.57 14.96 4.80
N ALA A 247 5.67 15.13 3.86
CA ALA A 247 6.01 15.27 2.45
C ALA A 247 6.39 16.73 2.18
N LEU A 248 7.65 16.98 1.91
CA LEU A 248 8.21 18.32 1.73
C LEU A 248 8.56 18.58 0.26
N ASP A 249 8.22 19.78 -0.22
CA ASP A 249 8.76 20.34 -1.45
C ASP A 249 9.62 21.55 -1.09
N THR A 250 10.84 21.59 -1.57
CA THR A 250 11.75 22.73 -1.39
C THR A 250 11.60 23.79 -2.48
N GLY A 251 10.94 23.45 -3.59
CA GLY A 251 10.58 24.35 -4.66
C GLY A 251 11.71 25.26 -5.12
N LYS A 252 11.44 26.55 -5.24
CA LYS A 252 12.42 27.56 -5.66
C LYS A 252 13.65 27.69 -4.75
N ILE A 253 13.62 27.18 -3.52
CA ILE A 253 14.81 27.15 -2.66
C ILE A 253 15.87 26.25 -3.29
N SER A 254 15.49 25.07 -3.80
CA SER A 254 16.42 24.18 -4.51
C SER A 254 16.88 24.74 -5.86
N ASP A 255 16.05 25.54 -6.56
CA ASP A 255 16.46 26.23 -7.79
C ASP A 255 17.56 27.28 -7.51
N ILE A 256 17.48 27.98 -6.38
CA ILE A 256 18.46 28.99 -5.97
C ILE A 256 19.73 28.34 -5.43
N SER A 257 19.61 27.30 -4.62
CA SER A 257 20.71 26.58 -4.00
C SER A 257 20.34 25.11 -3.78
N PRO A 258 20.68 24.22 -4.75
CA PRO A 258 20.33 22.81 -4.70
C PRO A 258 20.84 22.10 -3.43
N ASP A 259 22.10 22.35 -3.02
CA ASP A 259 22.70 21.75 -1.84
C ASP A 259 21.94 22.17 -0.56
N PHE A 260 21.59 23.43 -0.44
CA PHE A 260 20.82 23.92 0.69
C PHE A 260 19.40 23.33 0.70
N GLY A 261 18.75 23.24 -0.48
CA GLY A 261 17.45 22.62 -0.64
C GLY A 261 17.45 21.14 -0.25
N ALA A 262 18.51 20.38 -0.60
CA ALA A 262 18.65 18.98 -0.27
C ALA A 262 18.75 18.70 1.24
N GLY A 263 19.10 19.72 2.05
CA GLY A 263 19.18 19.60 3.51
C GLY A 263 17.84 19.56 4.23
N PHE A 264 16.73 19.89 3.57
CA PHE A 264 15.42 19.90 4.24
C PHE A 264 14.87 18.49 4.44
N THR A 265 14.54 18.18 5.69
CA THR A 265 13.95 16.90 6.12
C THR A 265 12.76 17.13 7.03
N GLY A 266 11.87 16.14 7.11
CA GLY A 266 10.76 16.17 8.06
C GLY A 266 11.27 16.13 9.50
N TRP A 267 10.67 16.94 10.37
CA TRP A 267 10.96 16.98 11.80
C TRP A 267 9.67 17.16 12.60
N ASN A 268 8.99 16.07 12.90
CA ASN A 268 7.69 16.07 13.55
C ASN A 268 7.85 15.86 15.06
N ARG A 269 7.23 16.69 15.86
CA ARG A 269 7.32 16.69 17.33
C ARG A 269 6.16 15.99 18.01
N LEU A 270 5.04 15.90 17.34
CA LEU A 270 3.80 15.31 17.86
C LEU A 270 3.33 14.22 16.93
N PRO A 271 2.71 13.15 17.45
CA PRO A 271 1.98 12.20 16.61
C PRO A 271 0.79 12.89 15.93
N ASP A 272 0.37 12.33 14.79
CA ASP A 272 -0.87 12.73 14.15
C ASP A 272 -2.06 12.17 14.94
N LEU A 273 -3.07 12.98 15.22
CA LEU A 273 -4.30 12.58 15.89
C LEU A 273 -5.40 12.36 14.85
N THR A 274 -5.97 11.16 14.83
CA THR A 274 -7.09 10.83 13.95
C THR A 274 -8.31 10.37 14.74
N GLY A 275 -9.50 10.69 14.24
CA GLY A 275 -10.77 10.23 14.77
C GLY A 275 -11.70 9.81 13.64
N SER A 276 -12.49 8.75 13.83
CA SER A 276 -13.45 8.30 12.83
C SER A 276 -14.75 7.81 13.44
N LEU A 277 -15.85 8.07 12.73
CA LEU A 277 -17.16 7.50 12.97
C LEU A 277 -17.58 6.73 11.73
N ARG A 278 -17.95 5.45 11.91
CA ARG A 278 -18.40 4.57 10.85
C ARG A 278 -19.77 3.99 11.18
N TYR A 279 -20.60 3.82 10.17
CA TYR A 279 -21.87 3.12 10.27
C TYR A 279 -22.01 2.10 9.14
N ASP A 280 -22.17 0.85 9.50
CA ASP A 280 -22.41 -0.28 8.61
C ASP A 280 -23.88 -0.71 8.67
N ALA A 281 -24.51 -0.91 7.52
CA ALA A 281 -25.90 -1.33 7.37
C ALA A 281 -26.05 -2.30 6.19
N ASP A 282 -27.25 -2.89 6.03
CA ASP A 282 -27.54 -3.81 4.93
C ASP A 282 -27.37 -3.18 3.54
N TRP A 283 -27.55 -1.86 3.43
CA TRP A 283 -27.39 -1.12 2.19
C TRP A 283 -25.93 -0.78 1.86
N GLY A 284 -24.99 -0.93 2.79
CA GLY A 284 -23.58 -0.58 2.64
C GLY A 284 -23.02 0.06 3.90
N HIS A 285 -22.09 1.03 3.75
CA HIS A 285 -21.53 1.76 4.89
C HIS A 285 -21.25 3.22 4.52
N VAL A 286 -21.12 4.03 5.57
CA VAL A 286 -20.56 5.39 5.52
C VAL A 286 -19.52 5.56 6.62
N LYS A 287 -18.48 6.32 6.35
CA LYS A 287 -17.45 6.70 7.33
C LYS A 287 -17.09 8.16 7.18
N ALA A 288 -17.00 8.86 8.29
CA ALA A 288 -16.42 10.19 8.40
C ALA A 288 -15.18 10.11 9.28
N ALA A 289 -14.05 10.60 8.79
CA ALA A 289 -12.79 10.61 9.54
C ALA A 289 -12.16 12.00 9.48
N GLY A 290 -11.56 12.41 10.60
CA GLY A 290 -10.83 13.65 10.73
C GLY A 290 -9.39 13.40 11.15
N ILE A 291 -8.50 14.34 10.77
CA ILE A 291 -7.10 14.36 11.18
C ILE A 291 -6.70 15.74 11.65
N LEU A 292 -5.92 15.79 12.72
CA LEU A 292 -5.21 16.99 13.19
C LEU A 292 -3.73 16.62 13.38
N ARG A 293 -2.84 17.42 12.81
CA ARG A 293 -1.42 17.11 12.79
C ARG A 293 -0.53 18.36 12.90
N GLN A 294 0.70 18.16 13.35
CA GLN A 294 1.74 19.15 13.30
C GLN A 294 2.83 18.67 12.34
N VAL A 295 2.94 19.31 11.18
CA VAL A 295 3.93 18.96 10.16
C VAL A 295 5.14 19.84 10.31
N GLY A 296 6.31 19.24 10.50
CA GLY A 296 7.54 19.94 10.80
C GLY A 296 8.63 19.73 9.75
N TYR A 297 9.58 20.66 9.73
CA TYR A 297 10.75 20.63 8.87
C TYR A 297 11.98 21.19 9.58
N GLN A 298 13.15 20.76 9.14
CA GLN A 298 14.47 21.30 9.52
C GLN A 298 15.44 21.17 8.37
N ASN A 299 16.52 21.97 8.38
CA ASN A 299 17.61 21.80 7.43
C ASN A 299 18.82 21.20 8.17
N THR A 300 19.13 19.94 7.86
CA THR A 300 20.21 19.17 8.54
C THR A 300 21.60 19.45 8.00
N LEU A 301 21.75 20.23 6.93
CA LEU A 301 23.05 20.63 6.39
C LEU A 301 23.60 21.92 7.02
N THR A 302 22.82 22.58 7.88
CA THR A 302 23.27 23.74 8.66
C THR A 302 23.67 23.34 10.07
N ALA A 303 24.66 24.04 10.66
CA ALA A 303 25.18 23.67 11.98
C ALA A 303 24.13 23.76 13.11
N ASP A 304 23.11 24.59 12.95
CA ASP A 304 22.04 24.81 13.94
C ASP A 304 20.70 24.17 13.51
N ASN A 305 20.70 23.38 12.44
CA ASN A 305 19.52 22.78 11.80
C ASN A 305 18.46 23.82 11.37
N LYS A 306 18.89 25.03 10.98
CA LYS A 306 18.00 26.12 10.55
C LYS A 306 18.04 26.30 9.02
N PRO A 307 16.92 26.76 8.40
CA PRO A 307 15.64 27.04 9.04
C PRO A 307 14.90 25.78 9.47
N SER A 308 14.15 25.87 10.55
CA SER A 308 13.26 24.82 11.03
C SER A 308 11.95 25.43 11.52
N GLY A 309 10.87 24.66 11.43
CA GLY A 309 9.55 25.13 11.85
C GLY A 309 8.51 24.01 11.85
N HIS A 310 7.30 24.39 12.24
CA HIS A 310 6.14 23.51 12.30
C HIS A 310 4.91 24.27 11.85
N GLU A 311 4.06 23.59 11.06
CA GLU A 311 2.78 24.11 10.61
C GLU A 311 1.66 23.15 11.04
N THR A 312 0.46 23.69 11.30
CA THR A 312 -0.70 22.88 11.65
C THR A 312 -1.40 22.37 10.40
N GLY A 313 -1.53 21.05 10.28
CA GLY A 313 -2.33 20.38 9.26
C GLY A 313 -3.64 19.84 9.81
N TYR A 314 -4.65 19.74 8.96
CA TYR A 314 -5.95 19.18 9.29
C TYR A 314 -6.66 18.66 8.04
N GLY A 315 -7.55 17.71 8.22
CA GLY A 315 -8.32 17.18 7.10
C GLY A 315 -9.58 16.44 7.51
N LEU A 316 -10.43 16.25 6.51
CA LEU A 316 -11.67 15.47 6.57
C LEU A 316 -11.64 14.45 5.43
N ASN A 317 -12.08 13.22 5.71
CA ASN A 317 -12.30 12.16 4.73
C ASN A 317 -13.69 11.58 4.91
N LEU A 318 -14.52 11.69 3.89
CA LEU A 318 -15.88 11.15 3.84
C LEU A 318 -15.90 10.03 2.82
N THR A 319 -16.30 8.84 3.24
CA THR A 319 -16.28 7.64 2.41
C THR A 319 -17.56 6.84 2.55
N GLY A 320 -17.84 6.00 1.59
CA GLY A 320 -18.93 5.07 1.72
C GLY A 320 -19.12 4.16 0.52
N SER A 321 -19.95 3.17 0.74
CA SER A 321 -20.40 2.24 -0.29
C SER A 321 -21.90 2.02 -0.20
N LEU A 322 -22.53 1.86 -1.35
CA LEU A 322 -23.98 1.68 -1.48
C LEU A 322 -24.26 0.47 -2.39
N LYS A 323 -25.03 -0.50 -1.91
CA LYS A 323 -25.64 -1.53 -2.75
C LYS A 323 -26.77 -0.90 -3.54
N VAL A 324 -26.73 -1.00 -4.87
CA VAL A 324 -27.70 -0.29 -5.74
C VAL A 324 -28.70 -1.21 -6.41
N ALA A 325 -28.26 -2.28 -7.07
CA ALA A 325 -29.14 -3.24 -7.73
C ALA A 325 -28.54 -4.65 -7.61
N GLY A 326 -29.33 -5.60 -7.13
CA GLY A 326 -28.85 -6.98 -6.97
C GLY A 326 -27.58 -7.08 -6.11
N LYS A 327 -26.46 -7.39 -6.75
CA LYS A 327 -25.12 -7.47 -6.11
C LYS A 327 -24.23 -6.28 -6.45
N ASP A 328 -24.72 -5.31 -7.19
CA ASP A 328 -23.96 -4.15 -7.64
C ASP A 328 -23.70 -3.16 -6.51
N LYS A 329 -22.57 -2.45 -6.61
CA LYS A 329 -22.10 -1.58 -5.57
C LYS A 329 -21.53 -0.28 -6.16
N LEU A 330 -21.96 0.85 -5.61
CA LEU A 330 -21.29 2.13 -5.78
C LEU A 330 -20.33 2.32 -4.61
N VAL A 331 -19.14 2.86 -4.87
CA VAL A 331 -18.20 3.29 -3.84
C VAL A 331 -17.74 4.71 -4.15
N GLY A 332 -17.52 5.49 -3.09
CA GLY A 332 -17.08 6.86 -3.22
C GLY A 332 -16.28 7.33 -2.02
N ALA A 333 -15.37 8.28 -2.29
CA ALA A 333 -14.62 8.97 -1.26
C ALA A 333 -14.43 10.43 -1.65
N PHE A 334 -14.35 11.29 -0.64
CA PHE A 334 -13.98 12.70 -0.75
C PHE A 334 -13.11 13.08 0.43
N ALA A 335 -11.90 13.53 0.16
CA ALA A 335 -10.96 14.02 1.15
C ALA A 335 -10.62 15.49 0.86
N TRP A 336 -10.52 16.30 1.92
CA TRP A 336 -10.11 17.68 1.85
C TRP A 336 -9.31 18.05 3.09
N GLY A 337 -8.26 18.85 2.90
CA GLY A 337 -7.48 19.34 4.04
C GLY A 337 -6.24 20.09 3.63
N LYS A 338 -5.51 20.56 4.64
CA LYS A 338 -4.18 21.17 4.53
C LYS A 338 -3.14 20.24 5.13
N ALA A 339 -2.02 20.09 4.42
CA ALA A 339 -0.94 19.19 4.82
C ALA A 339 -1.41 17.74 5.07
N ILE A 340 -2.17 17.19 4.14
CA ILE A 340 -2.64 15.79 4.17
C ILE A 340 -2.14 14.97 2.99
N ALA A 341 -1.25 15.51 2.15
CA ALA A 341 -0.78 14.83 0.95
C ALA A 341 -0.03 13.52 1.27
N SER A 342 0.70 13.46 2.38
CA SER A 342 1.35 12.22 2.86
C SER A 342 0.35 11.11 3.28
N TYR A 343 -0.93 11.39 3.35
CA TYR A 343 -2.01 10.43 3.55
C TYR A 343 -2.74 10.06 2.24
N MET A 344 -2.52 10.83 1.16
CA MET A 344 -3.10 10.53 -0.15
C MET A 344 -2.35 9.37 -0.82
N ASN A 345 -3.05 8.63 -1.66
CA ASN A 345 -2.47 7.47 -2.33
C ASN A 345 -1.34 7.83 -3.29
N ASP A 346 -1.44 8.95 -4.00
CA ASP A 346 -0.44 9.32 -4.99
C ASP A 346 -0.27 10.84 -5.14
N GLY A 347 1.00 11.28 -5.17
CA GLY A 347 1.38 12.66 -5.44
C GLY A 347 1.16 13.66 -4.29
N GLY A 348 1.50 14.91 -4.56
CA GLY A 348 1.32 16.01 -3.62
C GLY A 348 2.36 16.12 -2.51
N VAL A 349 2.31 17.24 -1.78
CA VAL A 349 3.19 17.52 -0.63
C VAL A 349 2.41 18.20 0.50
N ASP A 350 2.90 18.05 1.73
CA ASP A 350 2.29 18.64 2.93
C ASP A 350 2.71 20.10 3.13
N LEU A 351 3.99 20.39 2.93
CA LEU A 351 4.60 21.71 3.06
C LEU A 351 5.39 22.07 1.80
N ALA A 352 5.30 23.33 1.43
CA ALA A 352 6.08 23.93 0.35
C ALA A 352 6.42 25.39 0.67
N PRO A 353 7.41 26.00 -0.02
CA PRO A 353 7.69 27.41 0.13
C PRO A 353 6.54 28.27 -0.41
N GLY A 354 6.11 29.25 0.36
CA GLY A 354 5.17 30.28 -0.07
C GLY A 354 5.86 31.56 -0.52
N ASP A 355 5.17 32.68 -0.37
CA ASP A 355 5.72 34.01 -0.60
C ASP A 355 6.87 34.28 0.38
N GLY A 356 8.01 34.80 -0.16
CA GLY A 356 9.21 35.04 0.64
C GLY A 356 9.88 33.77 1.16
N LEU A 357 9.60 32.61 0.52
CA LEU A 357 10.19 31.30 0.81
C LEU A 357 9.95 30.79 2.25
N ARG A 358 8.88 31.25 2.91
CA ARG A 358 8.43 30.70 4.18
C ARG A 358 7.63 29.41 3.93
N ALA A 359 7.71 28.47 4.88
CA ALA A 359 6.93 27.25 4.79
C ALA A 359 5.43 27.54 4.89
N GLU A 360 4.66 26.97 3.98
CA GLU A 360 3.20 27.02 3.96
C GLU A 360 2.63 25.61 3.82
N THR A 361 1.50 25.36 4.50
CA THR A 361 0.74 24.11 4.33
C THR A 361 0.05 24.11 2.97
N VAL A 362 0.20 22.99 2.25
CA VAL A 362 -0.41 22.81 0.96
C VAL A 362 -1.79 22.18 1.13
N GLN A 363 -2.80 22.75 0.44
CA GLN A 363 -4.15 22.18 0.42
C GLN A 363 -4.25 21.06 -0.59
N SER A 364 -4.91 19.98 -0.21
CA SER A 364 -5.21 18.83 -1.07
C SER A 364 -6.70 18.54 -1.07
N ILE A 365 -7.20 18.15 -2.25
CA ILE A 365 -8.53 17.58 -2.47
C ILE A 365 -8.34 16.25 -3.16
N GLY A 366 -8.93 15.20 -2.62
CA GLY A 366 -8.98 13.88 -3.23
C GLY A 366 -10.41 13.38 -3.38
N TRP A 367 -10.71 12.71 -4.47
CA TRP A 367 -12.01 12.06 -4.63
C TRP A 367 -11.92 10.84 -5.54
N LEU A 368 -12.85 9.93 -5.35
CA LEU A 368 -13.10 8.80 -6.25
C LEU A 368 -14.58 8.48 -6.33
N ALA A 369 -14.96 7.89 -7.46
CA ALA A 369 -16.29 7.33 -7.68
C ALA A 369 -16.16 6.09 -8.57
N TYR A 370 -16.69 4.96 -8.10
CA TYR A 370 -16.63 3.68 -8.80
C TYR A 370 -17.97 2.95 -8.76
N TYR A 371 -18.27 2.27 -9.85
CA TYR A 371 -19.36 1.32 -9.96
C TYR A 371 -18.81 -0.08 -10.17
N ASN A 372 -19.16 -0.99 -9.27
CA ASN A 372 -18.83 -2.41 -9.36
C ASN A 372 -20.11 -3.17 -9.79
N HIS A 373 -20.05 -3.87 -10.92
CA HIS A 373 -21.14 -4.64 -11.49
C HIS A 373 -20.88 -6.14 -11.42
N VAL A 374 -21.88 -6.92 -11.07
CA VAL A 374 -21.85 -8.38 -11.03
C VAL A 374 -22.71 -8.96 -12.14
N TRP A 375 -22.07 -9.36 -13.24
CA TRP A 375 -22.73 -9.95 -14.40
C TRP A 375 -23.33 -11.32 -14.12
N ALA A 376 -22.58 -12.15 -13.40
CA ALA A 376 -22.93 -13.51 -13.03
C ALA A 376 -22.18 -13.90 -11.74
N GLU A 377 -22.37 -15.12 -11.25
CA GLU A 377 -21.72 -15.59 -10.01
C GLU A 377 -20.19 -15.48 -10.03
N ASN A 378 -19.60 -15.68 -11.21
CA ASN A 378 -18.14 -15.70 -11.42
C ASN A 378 -17.61 -14.60 -12.34
N TRP A 379 -18.45 -13.65 -12.76
CA TRP A 379 -18.07 -12.52 -13.62
C TRP A 379 -18.43 -11.19 -12.98
N SER A 380 -17.47 -10.28 -12.93
CA SER A 380 -17.68 -8.91 -12.42
C SER A 380 -16.86 -7.90 -13.22
N SER A 381 -17.22 -6.64 -13.08
CA SER A 381 -16.50 -5.51 -13.66
C SER A 381 -16.49 -4.35 -12.67
N ALA A 382 -15.49 -3.51 -12.78
CA ALA A 382 -15.47 -2.20 -12.15
C ALA A 382 -15.19 -1.14 -13.20
N ILE A 383 -15.78 0.02 -13.05
CA ILE A 383 -15.47 1.23 -13.80
C ILE A 383 -15.50 2.41 -12.86
N GLY A 384 -14.50 3.29 -12.96
CA GLY A 384 -14.48 4.47 -12.14
C GLY A 384 -13.34 5.41 -12.45
N PHE A 385 -13.34 6.48 -11.67
CA PHE A 385 -12.41 7.58 -11.84
C PHE A 385 -12.06 8.21 -10.48
N SER A 386 -10.87 8.83 -10.41
CA SER A 386 -10.32 9.44 -9.22
C SER A 386 -9.40 10.59 -9.56
N GLN A 387 -9.34 11.60 -8.70
CA GLN A 387 -8.36 12.69 -8.80
C GLN A 387 -7.83 13.09 -7.43
N HIS A 388 -6.53 13.37 -7.40
CA HIS A 388 -5.88 14.16 -6.36
C HIS A 388 -5.48 15.52 -6.92
N ILE A 389 -5.90 16.59 -6.28
CA ILE A 389 -5.67 17.98 -6.70
C ILE A 389 -4.97 18.69 -5.56
N GLN A 390 -3.91 19.44 -5.87
CA GLN A 390 -3.15 20.24 -4.93
C GLN A 390 -3.23 21.72 -5.32
N ASP A 391 -3.46 22.60 -4.34
CA ASP A 391 -3.31 24.05 -4.49
C ASP A 391 -1.84 24.43 -4.28
N ASN A 392 -1.15 24.74 -5.40
CA ASN A 392 0.27 25.04 -5.36
C ASN A 392 0.56 26.39 -4.71
N THR A 393 1.60 26.44 -3.88
CA THR A 393 2.10 27.68 -3.27
C THR A 393 2.94 28.50 -4.28
N ALA A 394 3.17 29.78 -3.97
CA ALA A 394 3.93 30.68 -4.85
C ALA A 394 5.41 30.26 -5.00
N GLY A 395 6.00 29.64 -3.98
CA GLY A 395 7.40 29.21 -3.97
C GLY A 395 7.68 27.84 -4.56
N GLN A 396 6.67 27.06 -4.95
CA GLN A 396 6.87 25.82 -5.69
C GLN A 396 7.33 26.09 -7.13
N THR A 397 8.13 25.17 -7.70
CA THR A 397 8.58 25.25 -9.09
C THR A 397 7.43 25.10 -10.09
N ALA A 398 7.67 25.42 -11.35
CA ALA A 398 6.72 25.25 -12.44
C ALA A 398 6.31 23.77 -12.62
N THR A 399 7.23 22.86 -12.38
CA THR A 399 7.07 21.40 -12.55
C THR A 399 6.47 20.70 -11.32
N ALA A 400 6.10 21.43 -10.25
CA ALA A 400 5.48 20.83 -9.07
C ALA A 400 4.17 20.13 -9.43
N PHE A 401 3.89 19.02 -8.75
CA PHE A 401 2.61 18.30 -8.86
C PHE A 401 1.43 19.24 -8.64
N ARG A 402 0.45 19.20 -9.51
CA ARG A 402 -0.81 19.93 -9.36
C ARG A 402 -2.00 18.99 -9.30
N ARG A 403 -2.09 18.03 -10.21
CA ARG A 403 -3.20 17.08 -10.28
C ARG A 403 -2.75 15.75 -10.82
N GLY A 404 -3.15 14.67 -10.14
CA GLY A 404 -3.07 13.30 -10.62
C GLY A 404 -4.46 12.75 -10.86
N SER A 405 -4.75 12.28 -12.06
CA SER A 405 -6.02 11.66 -12.44
C SER A 405 -5.80 10.18 -12.74
N TYR A 406 -6.74 9.33 -12.31
CA TYR A 406 -6.68 7.89 -12.51
C TYR A 406 -8.07 7.37 -12.86
N GLY A 407 -8.16 6.53 -13.87
CA GLY A 407 -9.38 5.86 -14.28
C GLY A 407 -9.12 4.44 -14.76
N ASN A 408 -10.03 3.53 -14.50
CA ASN A 408 -9.93 2.16 -15.00
C ASN A 408 -11.28 1.54 -15.30
N VAL A 409 -11.24 0.52 -16.14
CA VAL A 409 -12.36 -0.38 -16.42
C VAL A 409 -11.82 -1.80 -16.58
N ASN A 410 -12.52 -2.79 -16.03
CA ASN A 410 -12.08 -4.17 -16.09
C ASN A 410 -13.20 -5.17 -16.37
N LEU A 411 -12.77 -6.39 -16.69
CA LEU A 411 -13.59 -7.59 -16.71
C LEU A 411 -12.84 -8.69 -15.95
N LEU A 412 -13.43 -9.13 -14.85
CA LEU A 412 -12.85 -10.08 -13.91
C LEU A 412 -13.61 -11.39 -13.94
N TYR A 413 -12.90 -12.50 -13.93
CA TYR A 413 -13.42 -13.85 -13.92
C TYR A 413 -12.86 -14.65 -12.74
N THR A 414 -13.73 -15.26 -11.96
CA THR A 414 -13.41 -16.08 -10.79
C THR A 414 -13.86 -17.53 -11.06
N PRO A 415 -13.06 -18.33 -11.80
CA PRO A 415 -13.41 -19.72 -12.15
C PRO A 415 -13.59 -20.60 -10.92
N TRP A 416 -12.81 -20.36 -9.87
CA TRP A 416 -12.86 -21.06 -8.59
C TRP A 416 -12.77 -20.05 -7.46
N LYS A 417 -13.24 -20.42 -6.28
CA LYS A 417 -13.30 -19.56 -5.09
C LYS A 417 -11.99 -18.81 -4.77
N ASN A 418 -10.86 -19.42 -5.07
CA ASN A 418 -9.52 -18.90 -4.75
C ASN A 418 -8.70 -18.49 -5.98
N VAL A 419 -9.30 -18.44 -7.17
CA VAL A 419 -8.62 -18.04 -8.42
C VAL A 419 -9.38 -16.89 -9.05
N LEU A 420 -8.67 -15.81 -9.35
CA LEU A 420 -9.16 -14.69 -10.14
C LEU A 420 -8.25 -14.49 -11.33
N THR A 421 -8.83 -14.24 -12.48
CA THR A 421 -8.13 -13.73 -13.65
C THR A 421 -8.91 -12.56 -14.24
N GLY A 422 -8.26 -11.64 -14.91
CA GLY A 422 -8.96 -10.49 -15.44
C GLY A 422 -8.13 -9.66 -16.39
N LEU A 423 -8.85 -8.84 -17.13
CA LEU A 423 -8.30 -7.83 -18.05
C LEU A 423 -8.75 -6.47 -17.58
N GLU A 424 -7.82 -5.53 -17.49
CA GLU A 424 -8.07 -4.16 -17.06
C GLU A 424 -7.39 -3.16 -18.00
N PHE A 425 -8.13 -2.17 -18.43
CA PHE A 425 -7.58 -0.97 -19.04
C PHE A 425 -7.48 0.11 -17.98
N VAL A 426 -6.29 0.70 -17.85
CA VAL A 426 -5.99 1.76 -16.88
C VAL A 426 -5.50 2.98 -17.64
N TRP A 427 -5.96 4.15 -17.23
CA TRP A 427 -5.57 5.44 -17.73
C TRP A 427 -5.15 6.36 -16.60
N GLY A 428 -4.09 7.15 -16.79
CA GLY A 428 -3.63 8.16 -15.85
C GLY A 428 -3.14 9.43 -16.53
N GLU A 429 -3.20 10.53 -15.78
CA GLU A 429 -2.68 11.84 -16.20
C GLU A 429 -2.00 12.53 -15.01
N LEU A 430 -0.83 13.10 -15.26
CA LEU A 430 -0.18 14.07 -14.39
C LEU A 430 -0.29 15.45 -15.02
N GLU A 431 -0.76 16.44 -14.25
CA GLU A 431 -0.69 17.87 -14.57
C GLU A 431 0.23 18.56 -13.57
N GLN A 432 1.16 19.36 -14.08
CA GLN A 432 2.09 20.19 -13.30
C GLN A 432 1.52 21.58 -13.06
N LYS A 433 2.15 22.34 -12.16
CA LYS A 433 1.76 23.70 -11.76
C LYS A 433 1.69 24.68 -12.95
N ASP A 434 2.57 24.54 -13.93
CA ASP A 434 2.59 25.37 -15.16
C ASP A 434 1.53 24.98 -16.19
N GLY A 435 0.72 23.94 -15.91
CA GLY A 435 -0.29 23.41 -16.80
C GLY A 435 0.21 22.41 -17.84
N GLN A 436 1.50 22.08 -17.85
CA GLN A 436 1.99 20.97 -18.66
C GLN A 436 1.44 19.65 -18.09
N SER A 437 1.07 18.75 -18.98
CA SER A 437 0.55 17.43 -18.59
C SER A 437 1.09 16.32 -19.48
N ALA A 438 1.08 15.10 -18.94
CA ALA A 438 1.31 13.88 -19.68
C ALA A 438 0.33 12.79 -19.23
N THR A 439 0.02 11.92 -20.19
CA THR A 439 -0.88 10.78 -19.95
C THR A 439 -0.14 9.48 -20.18
N ASP A 440 -0.55 8.47 -19.43
CA ASP A 440 -0.21 7.09 -19.66
C ASP A 440 -1.45 6.23 -19.67
N TYR A 441 -1.45 5.16 -20.46
CA TYR A 441 -2.53 4.18 -20.48
C TYR A 441 -1.97 2.80 -20.82
N ARG A 442 -2.56 1.79 -20.20
CA ARG A 442 -2.07 0.42 -20.28
C ARG A 442 -3.18 -0.60 -20.27
N LEU A 443 -2.87 -1.78 -20.77
CA LEU A 443 -3.70 -2.96 -20.70
C LEU A 443 -3.00 -3.98 -19.81
N GLN A 444 -3.67 -4.40 -18.75
CA GLN A 444 -3.14 -5.36 -17.78
C GLN A 444 -3.99 -6.63 -17.80
N PHE A 445 -3.35 -7.78 -17.92
CA PHE A 445 -3.93 -9.09 -17.67
C PHE A 445 -3.28 -9.69 -16.44
N SER A 446 -4.08 -10.11 -15.47
CA SER A 446 -3.56 -10.68 -14.23
C SER A 446 -4.22 -12.00 -13.89
N THR A 447 -3.46 -12.87 -13.25
CA THR A 447 -3.97 -14.08 -12.60
C THR A 447 -3.50 -14.11 -11.15
N LYS A 448 -4.45 -14.34 -10.24
CA LYS A 448 -4.25 -14.38 -8.81
C LYS A 448 -4.80 -15.68 -8.22
N VAL A 449 -3.99 -16.34 -7.40
CA VAL A 449 -4.37 -17.50 -6.59
C VAL A 449 -4.21 -17.14 -5.12
N THR A 450 -5.31 -17.22 -4.36
CA THR A 450 -5.30 -16.96 -2.91
C THR A 450 -5.31 -18.27 -2.13
N PHE A 451 -4.73 -18.31 -0.95
CA PHE A 451 -4.67 -19.46 -0.04
C PHE A 451 -4.79 -19.06 1.43
#